data_2aefc505885ef36c357501dc5952abe5
#
_entry.id   2aefc505885ef36c357501dc5952abe5
#
_cell.length_a   1.000
_cell.length_b   1.000
_cell.length_c   1.000
_cell.angle_alpha   90.00
_cell.angle_beta   90.00
_cell.angle_gamma   90.00
#
_symmetry.space_group_name_H-M   'P 1'
#
loop_
_entity.id
_entity.type
_entity.pdbx_description
1 polymer ?
#
loop_
_entity_poly.entity_id
_entity_poly.type
_entity_poly.pdbx_seq_one_letter_code
_entity_poly.pdbx_strand_id
1 'polypeptide(L)'
;MQYDSEPETREHIRQVAERLKNVCTELRDRGHFHDASKFGPNEKPYFDEVTPKLKALTYGTDEYRASLREIKPALDHHYANNSHHPEFHTNGIAGMDLLDLIEMYCDWAAATTRHADGDLGKSIEHNSGRFALGDVLTSIFRNTHARHGGFCGYQNYHMAWPWPEGEDGWTKETDMATGQEFRRQPKANASIERPTGDGLPYRIIG
;
A
#
# COMPACT_ATOMS: atom_id res chain seq x y z
N MET A 1 34.15 -26.09 32.09
CA MET A 1 32.70 -25.87 31.99
C MET A 1 32.36 -25.86 30.50
N GLN A 2 31.32 -26.60 30.12
CA GLN A 2 30.82 -26.56 28.75
C GLN A 2 30.01 -25.27 28.61
N TYR A 3 30.24 -24.52 27.50
CA TYR A 3 29.48 -23.29 27.21
C TYR A 3 28.04 -23.67 26.84
N ASP A 4 27.06 -22.94 27.41
CA ASP A 4 25.65 -23.05 27.06
C ASP A 4 25.20 -21.81 26.25
N SER A 5 24.89 -22.01 24.96
CA SER A 5 24.47 -20.97 24.04
C SER A 5 22.95 -20.70 24.06
N GLU A 6 22.17 -21.49 24.83
CA GLU A 6 20.70 -21.38 24.80
C GLU A 6 20.19 -20.01 25.24
N PRO A 7 20.72 -19.38 26.31
CA PRO A 7 20.22 -18.04 26.71
C PRO A 7 20.41 -16.98 25.64
N GLU A 8 21.57 -16.95 24.96
CA GLU A 8 21.86 -16.00 23.91
C GLU A 8 20.98 -16.25 22.67
N THR A 9 20.76 -17.51 22.31
CA THR A 9 19.88 -17.90 21.22
C THR A 9 18.45 -17.45 21.48
N ARG A 10 17.93 -17.67 22.69
CA ARG A 10 16.58 -17.20 23.10
C ARG A 10 16.46 -15.69 23.01
N GLU A 11 17.46 -14.95 23.49
CA GLU A 11 17.46 -13.48 23.41
C GLU A 11 17.48 -13.00 21.95
N HIS A 12 18.29 -13.62 21.08
CA HIS A 12 18.29 -13.32 19.65
C HIS A 12 16.91 -13.56 19.01
N ILE A 13 16.28 -14.70 19.28
CA ILE A 13 14.92 -15.03 18.80
C ILE A 13 13.92 -13.95 19.24
N ARG A 14 13.95 -13.53 20.51
CA ARG A 14 13.09 -12.48 21.04
C ARG A 14 13.28 -11.16 20.29
N GLN A 15 14.52 -10.76 20.06
CA GLN A 15 14.83 -9.52 19.32
C GLN A 15 14.37 -9.56 17.87
N VAL A 16 14.52 -10.70 17.19
CA VAL A 16 14.02 -10.87 15.81
C VAL A 16 12.50 -10.79 15.77
N ALA A 17 11.82 -11.48 16.71
CA ALA A 17 10.36 -11.47 16.78
C ALA A 17 9.80 -10.05 17.01
N GLU A 18 10.45 -9.24 17.85
CA GLU A 18 10.05 -7.85 18.10
C GLU A 18 10.21 -6.98 16.84
N ARG A 19 11.30 -7.13 16.10
CA ARG A 19 11.51 -6.41 14.83
C ARG A 19 10.47 -6.79 13.79
N LEU A 20 10.18 -8.07 13.64
CA LEU A 20 9.14 -8.54 12.72
C LEU A 20 7.76 -7.99 13.11
N LYS A 21 7.44 -7.94 14.41
CA LYS A 21 6.20 -7.31 14.89
C LYS A 21 6.11 -5.83 14.47
N ASN A 22 7.21 -5.09 14.59
CA ASN A 22 7.23 -3.68 14.19
C ASN A 22 7.05 -3.51 12.67
N VAL A 23 7.68 -4.37 11.86
CA VAL A 23 7.47 -4.40 10.39
C VAL A 23 6.01 -4.69 10.05
N CYS A 24 5.38 -5.68 10.71
CA CYS A 24 3.97 -5.98 10.49
C CYS A 24 3.05 -4.80 10.86
N THR A 25 3.39 -4.07 11.92
CA THR A 25 2.63 -2.87 12.31
C THR A 25 2.74 -1.80 11.24
N GLU A 26 3.93 -1.51 10.76
CA GLU A 26 4.15 -0.53 9.69
C GLU A 26 3.41 -0.91 8.39
N LEU A 27 3.51 -2.18 7.98
CA LEU A 27 2.79 -2.65 6.79
C LEU A 27 1.27 -2.56 6.93
N ARG A 28 0.74 -2.81 8.13
CA ARG A 28 -0.69 -2.63 8.40
C ARG A 28 -1.09 -1.16 8.25
N ASP A 29 -0.30 -0.24 8.81
CA ASP A 29 -0.60 1.18 8.75
C ASP A 29 -0.50 1.69 7.29
N ARG A 30 0.51 1.24 6.52
CA ARG A 30 0.59 1.49 5.08
C ARG A 30 -0.64 0.97 4.33
N GLY A 31 -1.08 -0.25 4.61
CA GLY A 31 -2.29 -0.82 3.99
C GLY A 31 -3.57 -0.02 4.32
N HIS A 32 -3.64 0.57 5.51
CA HIS A 32 -4.75 1.44 5.89
C HIS A 32 -4.78 2.74 5.10
N PHE A 33 -3.62 3.34 4.86
CA PHE A 33 -3.49 4.60 4.15
C PHE A 33 -3.17 4.44 2.65
N HIS A 34 -3.09 3.20 2.18
CA HIS A 34 -2.84 2.90 0.77
C HIS A 34 -3.78 3.69 -0.14
N ASP A 35 -3.21 4.39 -1.12
CA ASP A 35 -3.97 5.17 -2.09
C ASP A 35 -4.89 6.27 -1.50
N ALA A 36 -4.71 6.66 -0.25
CA ALA A 36 -5.58 7.63 0.39
C ALA A 36 -5.62 8.99 -0.33
N SER A 37 -4.57 9.33 -1.08
CA SER A 37 -4.54 10.52 -1.94
C SER A 37 -5.67 10.55 -2.97
N LYS A 38 -6.19 9.38 -3.40
CA LYS A 38 -7.31 9.24 -4.34
C LYS A 38 -8.63 9.81 -3.83
N PHE A 39 -8.76 10.01 -2.54
CA PHE A 39 -9.94 10.65 -1.95
C PHE A 39 -9.87 12.18 -1.96
N GLY A 40 -8.69 12.73 -2.27
CA GLY A 40 -8.43 14.17 -2.29
C GLY A 40 -8.95 14.85 -3.57
N PRO A 41 -9.10 16.19 -3.53
CA PRO A 41 -9.67 16.97 -4.65
C PRO A 41 -8.80 16.94 -5.91
N ASN A 42 -7.51 16.65 -5.79
CA ASN A 42 -6.59 16.61 -6.92
C ASN A 42 -6.68 15.30 -7.72
N GLU A 43 -7.26 14.26 -7.17
CA GLU A 43 -7.34 12.94 -7.81
C GLU A 43 -8.78 12.46 -7.97
N LYS A 44 -9.59 12.57 -6.91
CA LYS A 44 -10.94 11.99 -6.87
C LYS A 44 -11.81 12.32 -8.09
N PRO A 45 -11.97 13.59 -8.52
CA PRO A 45 -12.85 13.91 -9.66
C PRO A 45 -12.42 13.21 -10.95
N TYR A 46 -11.12 13.08 -11.19
CA TYR A 46 -10.58 12.39 -12.35
C TYR A 46 -10.81 10.89 -12.31
N PHE A 47 -10.58 10.28 -11.15
CA PHE A 47 -10.83 8.84 -10.98
C PHE A 47 -12.31 8.49 -11.01
N ASP A 48 -13.19 9.33 -10.48
CA ASP A 48 -14.64 9.13 -10.57
C ASP A 48 -15.12 9.10 -12.03
N GLU A 49 -14.55 9.96 -12.88
CA GLU A 49 -14.89 10.02 -14.30
C GLU A 49 -14.30 8.83 -15.10
N VAL A 50 -13.01 8.52 -14.87
CA VAL A 50 -12.32 7.55 -15.74
C VAL A 50 -12.53 6.10 -15.32
N THR A 51 -12.73 5.82 -14.03
CA THR A 51 -12.84 4.44 -13.54
C THR A 51 -13.95 3.63 -14.22
N PRO A 52 -15.15 4.17 -14.45
CA PRO A 52 -16.19 3.44 -15.20
C PRO A 52 -15.78 3.13 -16.65
N LYS A 53 -15.06 4.06 -17.30
CA LYS A 53 -14.54 3.86 -18.67
C LYS A 53 -13.49 2.74 -18.69
N LEU A 54 -12.52 2.78 -17.78
CA LEU A 54 -11.45 1.77 -17.68
C LEU A 54 -11.98 0.35 -17.40
N LYS A 55 -13.04 0.22 -16.57
CA LYS A 55 -13.68 -1.08 -16.32
C LYS A 55 -14.28 -1.74 -17.56
N ALA A 56 -14.67 -0.94 -18.56
CA ALA A 56 -15.24 -1.43 -19.82
C ALA A 56 -14.17 -1.75 -20.87
N LEU A 57 -12.89 -1.41 -20.63
CA LEU A 57 -11.80 -1.59 -21.57
C LEU A 57 -10.89 -2.74 -21.15
N THR A 58 -10.26 -3.37 -22.13
CA THR A 58 -9.21 -4.37 -21.88
C THR A 58 -7.93 -3.66 -21.45
N TYR A 59 -7.33 -4.15 -20.35
CA TYR A 59 -6.09 -3.61 -19.82
C TYR A 59 -4.98 -3.57 -20.86
N GLY A 60 -4.30 -2.42 -20.99
CA GLY A 60 -3.14 -2.25 -21.86
C GLY A 60 -3.46 -2.02 -23.34
N THR A 61 -4.74 -1.89 -23.75
CA THR A 61 -5.10 -1.47 -25.10
C THR A 61 -4.79 0.03 -25.35
N ASP A 62 -4.85 0.47 -26.60
CA ASP A 62 -4.60 1.87 -26.93
C ASP A 62 -5.69 2.80 -26.37
N GLU A 63 -6.93 2.33 -26.34
CA GLU A 63 -8.07 3.02 -25.72
C GLU A 63 -7.88 3.15 -24.20
N TYR A 64 -7.41 2.07 -23.55
CA TYR A 64 -7.09 2.10 -22.14
C TYR A 64 -5.98 3.12 -21.85
N ARG A 65 -4.90 3.11 -22.63
CA ARG A 65 -3.81 4.09 -22.53
C ARG A 65 -4.25 5.52 -22.84
N ALA A 66 -5.19 5.70 -23.78
CA ALA A 66 -5.76 7.01 -24.07
C ALA A 66 -6.52 7.57 -22.87
N SER A 67 -7.38 6.76 -22.25
CA SER A 67 -8.11 7.14 -21.03
C SER A 67 -7.18 7.51 -19.87
N LEU A 68 -6.05 6.80 -19.69
CA LEU A 68 -5.04 7.16 -18.68
C LEU A 68 -4.36 8.50 -19.00
N ARG A 69 -4.17 8.85 -20.27
CA ARG A 69 -3.60 10.17 -20.65
C ARG A 69 -4.53 11.33 -20.30
N GLU A 70 -5.85 11.13 -20.34
CA GLU A 70 -6.84 12.14 -19.96
C GLU A 70 -6.72 12.54 -18.48
N ILE A 71 -6.34 11.59 -17.61
CA ILE A 71 -6.18 11.82 -16.18
C ILE A 71 -4.72 12.00 -15.74
N LYS A 72 -3.82 12.28 -16.68
CA LYS A 72 -2.40 12.43 -16.37
C LYS A 72 -2.10 13.35 -15.18
N PRO A 73 -2.75 14.53 -15.00
CA PRO A 73 -2.49 15.35 -13.82
C PRO A 73 -2.80 14.66 -12.48
N ALA A 74 -3.88 13.87 -12.44
CA ALA A 74 -4.22 13.09 -11.25
C ALA A 74 -3.24 11.95 -11.02
N LEU A 75 -2.77 11.27 -12.07
CA LEU A 75 -1.73 10.24 -11.99
C LEU A 75 -0.39 10.81 -11.52
N ASP A 76 0.02 11.96 -12.06
CA ASP A 76 1.26 12.62 -11.64
C ASP A 76 1.19 13.01 -10.15
N HIS A 77 0.04 13.53 -9.69
CA HIS A 77 -0.18 13.83 -8.27
C HIS A 77 -0.15 12.55 -7.43
N HIS A 78 -0.83 11.49 -7.89
CA HIS A 78 -0.87 10.20 -7.22
C HIS A 78 0.52 9.61 -7.02
N TYR A 79 1.32 9.55 -8.09
CA TYR A 79 2.69 9.04 -8.03
C TYR A 79 3.59 9.89 -7.13
N ALA A 80 3.40 11.20 -7.08
CA ALA A 80 4.17 12.09 -6.22
C ALA A 80 3.82 11.96 -4.72
N ASN A 81 2.72 11.28 -4.36
CA ASN A 81 2.23 11.20 -2.98
C ASN A 81 2.19 9.76 -2.42
N ASN A 82 2.55 8.74 -3.20
CA ASN A 82 2.44 7.34 -2.79
C ASN A 82 3.75 6.59 -3.07
N SER A 83 4.51 6.29 -2.00
CA SER A 83 5.88 5.74 -2.09
C SER A 83 5.95 4.31 -2.62
N HIS A 84 4.83 3.58 -2.66
CA HIS A 84 4.77 2.26 -3.28
C HIS A 84 4.82 2.31 -4.82
N HIS A 85 4.84 3.50 -5.42
CA HIS A 85 5.08 3.68 -6.86
C HIS A 85 6.55 4.02 -7.14
N PRO A 86 7.21 3.34 -8.08
CA PRO A 86 8.58 3.67 -8.47
C PRO A 86 8.75 5.12 -8.92
N GLU A 87 7.72 5.71 -9.50
CA GLU A 87 7.70 7.10 -9.97
C GLU A 87 7.79 8.13 -8.83
N PHE A 88 7.48 7.76 -7.60
CA PHE A 88 7.69 8.58 -6.40
C PHE A 88 9.18 8.86 -6.16
N HIS A 89 10.04 7.91 -6.47
CA HIS A 89 11.44 7.94 -6.11
C HIS A 89 12.30 8.47 -7.26
N THR A 90 13.25 9.37 -6.97
CA THR A 90 14.18 9.92 -7.96
C THR A 90 14.93 8.83 -8.73
N ASN A 91 15.25 7.71 -8.08
CA ASN A 91 15.95 6.58 -8.67
C ASN A 91 15.04 5.40 -9.04
N GLY A 92 13.71 5.64 -9.13
CA GLY A 92 12.75 4.58 -9.40
C GLY A 92 12.85 3.43 -8.39
N ILE A 93 12.83 2.18 -8.85
CA ILE A 93 12.94 0.97 -8.01
C ILE A 93 14.17 1.01 -7.08
N ALA A 94 15.30 1.54 -7.51
CA ALA A 94 16.49 1.62 -6.68
C ALA A 94 16.40 2.64 -5.53
N GLY A 95 15.38 3.47 -5.52
CA GLY A 95 15.08 4.40 -4.44
C GLY A 95 14.06 3.86 -3.42
N MET A 96 13.41 2.74 -3.71
CA MET A 96 12.39 2.12 -2.85
C MET A 96 13.05 1.34 -1.70
N ASP A 97 12.35 1.26 -0.58
CA ASP A 97 12.69 0.34 0.51
C ASP A 97 11.91 -1.00 0.42
N LEU A 98 12.17 -1.91 1.35
CA LEU A 98 11.50 -3.21 1.37
C LEU A 98 9.99 -3.10 1.60
N LEU A 99 9.53 -2.11 2.36
CA LEU A 99 8.11 -1.92 2.67
C LEU A 99 7.37 -1.36 1.46
N ASP A 100 8.00 -0.44 0.72
CA ASP A 100 7.49 0.04 -0.56
C ASP A 100 7.31 -1.11 -1.56
N LEU A 101 8.31 -2.01 -1.65
CA LEU A 101 8.26 -3.17 -2.54
C LEU A 101 7.15 -4.16 -2.14
N ILE A 102 6.92 -4.39 -0.83
CA ILE A 102 5.84 -5.25 -0.35
C ILE A 102 4.49 -4.62 -0.66
N GLU A 103 4.31 -3.33 -0.40
CA GLU A 103 3.08 -2.60 -0.68
C GLU A 103 2.79 -2.59 -2.19
N MET A 104 3.77 -2.30 -3.03
CA MET A 104 3.67 -2.37 -4.49
C MET A 104 3.23 -3.76 -4.98
N TYR A 105 3.82 -4.83 -4.43
CA TYR A 105 3.42 -6.20 -4.77
C TYR A 105 1.97 -6.48 -4.38
N CYS A 106 1.55 -6.05 -3.19
CA CYS A 106 0.17 -6.20 -2.72
C CYS A 106 -0.82 -5.39 -3.58
N ASP A 107 -0.44 -4.18 -4.02
CA ASP A 107 -1.26 -3.39 -4.95
C ASP A 107 -1.44 -4.11 -6.29
N TRP A 108 -0.35 -4.64 -6.90
CA TRP A 108 -0.46 -5.42 -8.13
C TRP A 108 -1.36 -6.65 -7.95
N ALA A 109 -1.22 -7.37 -6.83
CA ALA A 109 -2.07 -8.51 -6.53
C ALA A 109 -3.54 -8.11 -6.41
N ALA A 110 -3.85 -7.04 -5.69
CA ALA A 110 -5.20 -6.51 -5.53
C ALA A 110 -5.78 -6.01 -6.87
N ALA A 111 -4.96 -5.36 -7.71
CA ALA A 111 -5.39 -4.89 -9.02
C ALA A 111 -5.84 -6.03 -9.93
N THR A 112 -5.18 -7.21 -9.88
CA THR A 112 -5.58 -8.37 -10.70
C THR A 112 -6.96 -8.92 -10.34
N THR A 113 -7.44 -8.72 -9.11
CA THR A 113 -8.77 -9.19 -8.69
C THR A 113 -9.92 -8.38 -9.28
N ARG A 114 -9.64 -7.22 -9.89
CA ARG A 114 -10.66 -6.34 -10.49
C ARG A 114 -11.15 -6.83 -11.87
N HIS A 115 -10.44 -7.78 -12.49
CA HIS A 115 -10.75 -8.32 -13.80
C HIS A 115 -10.90 -9.84 -13.72
N ALA A 116 -11.84 -10.39 -14.49
CA ALA A 116 -12.12 -11.83 -14.50
C ALA A 116 -10.94 -12.67 -15.04
N ASP A 117 -10.09 -12.06 -15.87
CA ASP A 117 -8.89 -12.65 -16.48
C ASP A 117 -7.59 -12.13 -15.82
N GLY A 118 -7.71 -11.51 -14.66
CA GLY A 118 -6.57 -10.97 -13.92
C GLY A 118 -5.59 -12.06 -13.51
N ASP A 119 -4.32 -11.85 -13.78
CA ASP A 119 -3.22 -12.79 -13.56
C ASP A 119 -2.01 -12.07 -12.97
N LEU A 120 -1.70 -12.35 -11.70
CA LEU A 120 -0.59 -11.72 -10.99
C LEU A 120 0.77 -12.10 -11.60
N GLY A 121 0.92 -13.33 -12.11
CA GLY A 121 2.16 -13.73 -12.79
C GLY A 121 2.42 -12.87 -14.02
N LYS A 122 1.40 -12.67 -14.88
CA LYS A 122 1.51 -11.75 -16.02
C LYS A 122 1.75 -10.30 -15.60
N SER A 123 1.13 -9.85 -14.51
CA SER A 123 1.35 -8.52 -13.95
C SER A 123 2.81 -8.33 -13.51
N ILE A 124 3.40 -9.32 -12.84
CA ILE A 124 4.82 -9.30 -12.46
C ILE A 124 5.72 -9.19 -13.69
N GLU A 125 5.50 -10.01 -14.74
CA GLU A 125 6.29 -9.95 -15.97
C GLU A 125 6.19 -8.59 -16.67
N HIS A 126 4.98 -8.07 -16.81
CA HIS A 126 4.74 -6.75 -17.42
C HIS A 126 5.47 -5.64 -16.65
N ASN A 127 5.30 -5.60 -15.33
CA ASN A 127 5.89 -4.57 -14.48
C ASN A 127 7.41 -4.74 -14.32
N SER A 128 7.94 -5.96 -14.40
CA SER A 128 9.38 -6.18 -14.44
C SER A 128 10.04 -5.49 -15.64
N GLY A 129 9.41 -5.56 -16.81
CA GLY A 129 9.86 -4.82 -17.99
C GLY A 129 9.65 -3.30 -17.85
N ARG A 130 8.46 -2.89 -17.37
CA ARG A 130 8.09 -1.47 -17.22
C ARG A 130 9.05 -0.71 -16.30
N PHE A 131 9.41 -1.31 -15.18
CA PHE A 131 10.21 -0.66 -14.13
C PHE A 131 11.66 -1.12 -14.10
N ALA A 132 12.09 -1.95 -15.06
CA ALA A 132 13.45 -2.51 -15.14
C ALA A 132 13.90 -3.13 -13.80
N LEU A 133 13.09 -4.03 -13.22
CA LEU A 133 13.34 -4.62 -11.89
C LEU A 133 14.66 -5.39 -11.79
N GLY A 134 15.21 -5.84 -12.90
CA GLY A 134 16.36 -6.76 -12.93
C GLY A 134 15.97 -8.19 -12.50
N ASP A 135 16.86 -9.13 -12.81
CA ASP A 135 16.57 -10.56 -12.67
C ASP A 135 16.35 -10.99 -11.22
N VAL A 136 17.10 -10.42 -10.29
CA VAL A 136 17.04 -10.81 -8.87
C VAL A 136 15.68 -10.42 -8.27
N LEU A 137 15.28 -9.17 -8.42
CA LEU A 137 14.01 -8.70 -7.85
C LEU A 137 12.80 -9.35 -8.53
N THR A 138 12.86 -9.51 -9.86
CA THR A 138 11.84 -10.25 -10.62
C THR A 138 11.70 -11.68 -10.11
N SER A 139 12.83 -12.37 -9.84
CA SER A 139 12.81 -13.72 -9.28
C SER A 139 12.24 -13.76 -7.87
N ILE A 140 12.52 -12.76 -7.04
CA ILE A 140 11.92 -12.64 -5.70
C ILE A 140 10.40 -12.52 -5.81
N PHE A 141 9.86 -11.68 -6.68
CA PHE A 141 8.42 -11.55 -6.88
C PHE A 141 7.78 -12.83 -7.43
N ARG A 142 8.40 -13.50 -8.41
CA ARG A 142 7.95 -14.82 -8.91
C ARG A 142 7.90 -15.86 -7.79
N ASN A 143 8.95 -15.94 -6.96
CA ASN A 143 9.01 -16.87 -5.84
C ASN A 143 7.95 -16.55 -4.78
N THR A 144 7.71 -15.26 -4.52
CA THR A 144 6.65 -14.81 -3.59
C THR A 144 5.28 -15.21 -4.13
N HIS A 145 5.03 -14.98 -5.41
CA HIS A 145 3.79 -15.40 -6.07
C HIS A 145 3.60 -16.92 -6.03
N ALA A 146 4.61 -17.71 -6.37
CA ALA A 146 4.53 -19.16 -6.37
C ALA A 146 4.26 -19.77 -5.00
N ARG A 147 4.76 -19.13 -3.92
CA ARG A 147 4.61 -19.64 -2.53
C ARG A 147 3.38 -19.13 -1.82
N HIS A 148 2.98 -17.90 -2.08
CA HIS A 148 1.99 -17.17 -1.29
C HIS A 148 0.85 -16.61 -2.16
N GLY A 149 0.92 -16.73 -3.47
CA GLY A 149 -0.01 -16.10 -4.39
C GLY A 149 0.00 -14.58 -4.19
N GLY A 150 -1.18 -13.97 -4.20
CA GLY A 150 -1.38 -12.56 -3.86
C GLY A 150 -1.71 -12.32 -2.40
N PHE A 151 -1.37 -13.25 -1.50
CA PHE A 151 -1.79 -13.25 -0.09
C PHE A 151 -3.33 -13.28 0.12
N CYS A 152 -4.08 -13.65 -0.91
CA CYS A 152 -5.56 -13.71 -0.92
C CYS A 152 -6.13 -15.00 -0.31
N GLY A 153 -5.53 -15.66 0.62
CA GLY A 153 -5.98 -16.98 1.07
C GLY A 153 -6.05 -17.18 2.58
N TYR A 154 -5.71 -16.18 3.36
CA TYR A 154 -5.81 -16.29 4.82
C TYR A 154 -7.25 -15.99 5.30
N GLN A 155 -8.23 -16.76 4.80
CA GLN A 155 -9.64 -16.66 5.23
C GLN A 155 -9.88 -17.14 6.68
N ASN A 156 -8.85 -17.57 7.43
CA ASN A 156 -8.98 -18.08 8.79
C ASN A 156 -8.41 -17.18 9.89
N TYR A 157 -7.88 -16.03 9.57
CA TYR A 157 -7.72 -15.01 10.58
C TYR A 157 -8.99 -14.12 10.56
N HIS A 158 -9.99 -14.52 11.33
CA HIS A 158 -10.95 -13.59 11.90
C HIS A 158 -10.21 -12.61 12.83
N MET A 159 -9.24 -11.90 12.30
CA MET A 159 -9.03 -10.56 12.78
C MET A 159 -10.22 -9.78 12.21
N ALA A 160 -11.32 -9.73 12.95
CA ALA A 160 -12.22 -8.60 12.84
C ALA A 160 -11.29 -7.40 12.77
N TRP A 161 -11.24 -6.76 11.60
CA TRP A 161 -10.48 -5.53 11.38
C TRP A 161 -11.01 -4.56 12.44
N PRO A 162 -10.22 -4.18 13.46
CA PRO A 162 -10.78 -3.54 14.64
C PRO A 162 -10.83 -2.03 14.46
N TRP A 163 -11.34 -1.59 13.31
CA TRP A 163 -11.68 -0.18 13.22
C TRP A 163 -13.16 -0.05 13.58
N PRO A 164 -13.50 0.48 14.77
CA PRO A 164 -14.86 0.95 15.01
C PRO A 164 -15.20 1.95 13.90
N GLU A 165 -16.40 1.82 13.32
CA GLU A 165 -16.89 2.80 12.36
C GLU A 165 -16.71 4.21 12.95
N GLY A 166 -15.85 5.04 12.35
CA GLY A 166 -15.56 6.41 12.79
C GLY A 166 -14.19 6.67 13.38
N GLU A 167 -13.31 5.65 13.57
CA GLU A 167 -11.95 5.83 14.11
C GLU A 167 -10.84 5.61 13.06
N ASP A 168 -11.14 5.90 11.80
CA ASP A 168 -10.19 5.80 10.68
C ASP A 168 -9.13 6.92 10.64
N GLY A 169 -9.05 7.73 11.70
CA GLY A 169 -8.12 8.88 11.78
C GLY A 169 -8.49 10.05 10.88
N TRP A 170 -9.58 9.93 10.13
CA TRP A 170 -10.09 11.01 9.29
C TRP A 170 -10.99 11.94 10.12
N THR A 171 -10.66 13.22 10.13
CA THR A 171 -11.55 14.24 10.71
C THR A 171 -12.61 14.60 9.69
N LYS A 172 -13.89 14.60 10.13
CA LYS A 172 -14.96 15.24 9.36
C LYS A 172 -14.78 16.75 9.47
N GLU A 173 -14.62 17.40 8.33
CA GLU A 173 -14.63 18.85 8.24
C GLU A 173 -15.79 19.28 7.34
N THR A 174 -16.36 20.44 7.63
CA THR A 174 -17.42 21.03 6.81
C THR A 174 -16.84 22.24 6.10
N ASP A 175 -16.94 22.28 4.79
CA ASP A 175 -16.64 23.49 4.02
C ASP A 175 -17.64 24.57 4.40
N MET A 176 -17.15 25.62 5.06
CA MET A 176 -17.98 26.70 5.57
C MET A 176 -18.59 27.56 4.46
N ALA A 177 -18.08 27.48 3.23
CA ALA A 177 -18.63 28.22 2.08
C ALA A 177 -19.74 27.45 1.37
N THR A 178 -19.67 26.11 1.35
CA THR A 178 -20.62 25.26 0.60
C THR A 178 -21.51 24.42 1.50
N GLY A 179 -21.19 24.29 2.81
CA GLY A 179 -21.88 23.42 3.74
C GLY A 179 -21.65 21.93 3.49
N GLN A 180 -20.75 21.57 2.57
CA GLN A 180 -20.48 20.19 2.22
C GLN A 180 -19.53 19.54 3.23
N GLU A 181 -19.93 18.38 3.76
CA GLU A 181 -19.06 17.57 4.62
C GLU A 181 -18.02 16.82 3.75
N PHE A 182 -16.77 16.89 4.17
CA PHE A 182 -15.69 16.09 3.59
C PHE A 182 -14.81 15.52 4.70
N ARG A 183 -14.08 14.45 4.38
CA ARG A 183 -13.10 13.86 5.30
C ARG A 183 -11.72 14.39 4.98
N ARG A 184 -11.02 14.90 6.00
CA ARG A 184 -9.65 15.39 5.86
C ARG A 184 -8.67 14.38 6.42
N GLN A 185 -7.64 14.10 5.62
CA GLN A 185 -6.52 13.27 6.05
C GLN A 185 -5.69 14.01 7.12
N PRO A 186 -5.15 13.34 8.15
CA PRO A 186 -4.19 13.93 9.06
C PRO A 186 -3.02 14.50 8.26
N LYS A 187 -2.52 15.69 8.64
CA LYS A 187 -1.36 16.29 7.97
C LYS A 187 -0.18 15.32 8.08
N ALA A 188 0.53 15.10 6.97
CA ALA A 188 1.67 14.19 6.85
C ALA A 188 2.84 14.45 7.85
N ASN A 189 2.79 15.54 8.61
CA ASN A 189 3.77 15.93 9.63
C ASN A 189 3.22 15.82 11.06
N ALA A 190 2.05 15.20 11.29
CA ALA A 190 1.62 14.92 12.65
C ALA A 190 2.50 13.81 13.22
N SER A 191 3.27 14.11 14.26
CA SER A 191 4.06 13.12 14.98
C SER A 191 3.12 12.10 15.59
N ILE A 192 3.20 10.85 15.17
CA ILE A 192 2.48 9.75 15.81
C ILE A 192 3.26 9.36 17.05
N GLU A 193 2.82 9.82 18.23
CA GLU A 193 3.34 9.29 19.47
C GLU A 193 2.80 7.89 19.71
N ARG A 194 3.70 6.90 19.80
CA ARG A 194 3.34 5.54 20.16
C ARG A 194 2.96 5.48 21.63
N PRO A 195 1.82 4.86 21.99
CA PRO A 195 1.49 4.66 23.40
C PRO A 195 2.55 3.80 24.08
N THR A 196 2.98 4.23 25.23
CA THR A 196 3.83 3.44 26.13
C THR A 196 2.98 2.38 26.83
N GLY A 197 3.05 1.13 26.37
CA GLY A 197 2.88 -0.04 27.24
C GLY A 197 1.49 -0.56 27.60
N ASP A 198 0.38 0.07 27.24
CA ASP A 198 -0.96 -0.29 27.77
C ASP A 198 -2.08 -0.55 26.76
N GLY A 199 -1.71 -0.81 25.49
CA GLY A 199 -2.64 -1.41 24.53
C GLY A 199 -3.75 -0.52 24.00
N LEU A 200 -3.68 0.81 24.15
CA LEU A 200 -4.67 1.74 23.63
C LEU A 200 -4.27 2.31 22.25
N PRO A 201 -5.24 2.65 21.38
CA PRO A 201 -4.98 3.08 20.00
C PRO A 201 -4.29 4.47 19.94
N TYR A 202 -3.54 4.69 18.85
CA TYR A 202 -2.76 5.88 18.57
C TYR A 202 -3.55 7.20 18.73
N ARG A 203 -2.93 8.20 19.38
CA ARG A 203 -3.44 9.59 19.38
C ARG A 203 -2.65 10.41 18.37
N ILE A 204 -3.34 11.09 17.46
CA ILE A 204 -2.76 12.11 16.58
C ILE A 204 -2.72 13.41 17.35
N ILE A 205 -1.51 13.98 17.54
CA ILE A 205 -1.34 15.31 18.11
C ILE A 205 -0.97 16.24 16.94
N GLY A 206 -1.82 17.22 16.69
CA GLY A 206 -1.68 18.24 15.65
C GLY A 206 -0.76 19.38 16.07
#